data_c23e67d22a10835181721d415fbb12c2
#
_entry.id   c23e67d22a10835181721d415fbb12c2
#
_cell.length_a   1.000
_cell.length_b   1.000
_cell.length_c   1.000
_cell.angle_alpha   90.00
_cell.angle_beta   90.00
_cell.angle_gamma   90.00
#
_symmetry.space_group_name_H-M   'P 1'
#
loop_
_entity.id
_entity.type
_entity.pdbx_description
1 polymer ?
#
loop_
_entity_poly.entity_id
_entity_poly.type
_entity_poly.pdbx_seq_one_letter_code
_entity_poly.pdbx_strand_id
1 'polypeptide(L)'
;MASLKDMRVRIASTKATQKITKAMQMVAASKLRRAQMAAEAARPYAERMDSVLGNIAASVAGIEGAPALLRGTGADQTHLLVVCTAERGLCGAFNSSIVRLARERANQLMGEGKTVKFLCVGRKGFEQLRRNYEKQIIEVIELRGVRTIGFLNSEAVAKRIIALFNEGAFDVATLFFSRFRSVIAQIPTAQQIIPPVFASKDDAGPAASYEYEPEEVDILDELLPRNIAVQVFRALLENAASEQGARMSAMDNATRNAGEMIRKQTITYNRTRQAMITKELIEIISGAEAL
;
A
#
# COMPACT_ATOMS: atom_id res chain seq x y z
N MET A 1 1.22 -44.91 -2.68
CA MET A 1 0.27 -44.20 -3.56
C MET A 1 -0.78 -43.51 -2.67
N ALA A 2 -1.23 -42.31 -3.01
CA ALA A 2 -2.29 -41.64 -2.23
C ALA A 2 -3.59 -42.43 -2.34
N SER A 3 -4.30 -42.66 -1.20
CA SER A 3 -5.54 -43.38 -1.18
C SER A 3 -6.68 -42.61 -1.88
N LEU A 4 -7.69 -43.26 -2.40
CA LEU A 4 -8.87 -42.60 -2.97
C LEU A 4 -9.56 -41.68 -1.96
N LYS A 5 -9.50 -42.04 -0.67
CA LYS A 5 -10.00 -41.20 0.45
C LYS A 5 -9.24 -39.89 0.54
N ASP A 6 -7.90 -39.95 0.47
CA ASP A 6 -7.07 -38.73 0.54
C ASP A 6 -7.31 -37.79 -0.64
N MET A 7 -7.50 -38.38 -1.85
CA MET A 7 -7.83 -37.59 -3.04
C MET A 7 -9.19 -36.88 -2.89
N ARG A 8 -10.22 -37.56 -2.35
CA ARG A 8 -11.52 -36.92 -2.07
C ARG A 8 -11.40 -35.78 -1.09
N VAL A 9 -10.64 -35.95 0.00
CA VAL A 9 -10.40 -34.92 1.01
C VAL A 9 -9.71 -33.71 0.38
N ARG A 10 -8.68 -33.93 -0.48
CA ARG A 10 -7.99 -32.85 -1.20
C ARG A 10 -8.93 -32.09 -2.13
N ILE A 11 -9.77 -32.78 -2.90
CA ILE A 11 -10.75 -32.12 -3.77
C ILE A 11 -11.75 -31.31 -2.96
N ALA A 12 -12.24 -31.83 -1.84
CA ALA A 12 -13.16 -31.12 -0.96
C ALA A 12 -12.52 -29.87 -0.35
N SER A 13 -11.27 -29.95 0.13
CA SER A 13 -10.51 -28.83 0.67
C SER A 13 -10.27 -27.74 -0.39
N THR A 14 -9.89 -28.12 -1.62
CA THR A 14 -9.69 -27.15 -2.72
C THR A 14 -11.00 -26.48 -3.11
N LYS A 15 -12.14 -27.21 -3.12
CA LYS A 15 -13.48 -26.62 -3.33
C LYS A 15 -13.85 -25.62 -2.23
N ALA A 16 -13.53 -25.91 -0.98
CA ALA A 16 -13.75 -24.98 0.12
C ALA A 16 -12.91 -23.70 -0.04
N THR A 17 -11.62 -23.85 -0.38
CA THR A 17 -10.72 -22.72 -0.67
C THR A 17 -11.26 -21.86 -1.82
N GLN A 18 -11.75 -22.46 -2.90
CA GLN A 18 -12.36 -21.75 -4.04
C GLN A 18 -13.56 -20.90 -3.61
N LYS A 19 -14.44 -21.44 -2.75
CA LYS A 19 -15.59 -20.70 -2.21
C LYS A 19 -15.13 -19.51 -1.35
N ILE A 20 -14.12 -19.71 -0.51
CA ILE A 20 -13.56 -18.65 0.36
C ILE A 20 -12.95 -17.53 -0.50
N THR A 21 -12.11 -17.87 -1.49
CA THR A 21 -11.47 -16.86 -2.35
C THR A 21 -12.50 -16.10 -3.17
N LYS A 22 -13.55 -16.76 -3.66
CA LYS A 22 -14.67 -16.11 -4.35
C LYS A 22 -15.42 -15.14 -3.44
N ALA A 23 -15.71 -15.52 -2.20
CA ALA A 23 -16.33 -14.62 -1.22
C ALA A 23 -15.41 -13.41 -0.90
N MET A 24 -14.11 -13.65 -0.71
CA MET A 24 -13.14 -12.59 -0.49
C MET A 24 -13.03 -11.62 -1.68
N GLN A 25 -13.12 -12.11 -2.90
CA GLN A 25 -13.17 -11.28 -4.11
C GLN A 25 -14.37 -10.33 -4.08
N MET A 26 -15.57 -10.85 -3.75
CA MET A 26 -16.79 -10.03 -3.68
C MET A 26 -16.71 -8.97 -2.58
N VAL A 27 -16.18 -9.34 -1.40
CA VAL A 27 -15.97 -8.38 -0.30
C VAL A 27 -14.97 -7.29 -0.69
N ALA A 28 -13.87 -7.67 -1.36
CA ALA A 28 -12.87 -6.71 -1.85
C ALA A 28 -13.48 -5.76 -2.89
N ALA A 29 -14.31 -6.24 -3.81
CA ALA A 29 -15.00 -5.42 -4.80
C ALA A 29 -15.92 -4.37 -4.14
N SER A 30 -16.70 -4.78 -3.13
CA SER A 30 -17.57 -3.85 -2.38
C SER A 30 -16.77 -2.78 -1.62
N LYS A 31 -15.65 -3.16 -1.00
CA LYS A 31 -14.76 -2.23 -0.30
C LYS A 31 -14.04 -1.30 -1.26
N LEU A 32 -13.60 -1.81 -2.43
CA LEU A 32 -12.95 -1.02 -3.46
C LEU A 32 -13.82 0.14 -3.91
N ARG A 33 -15.10 -0.10 -4.22
CA ARG A 33 -16.00 0.95 -4.66
C ARG A 33 -16.06 2.11 -3.66
N ARG A 34 -16.17 1.81 -2.35
CA ARG A 34 -16.18 2.83 -1.29
C ARG A 34 -14.85 3.56 -1.17
N ALA A 35 -13.72 2.82 -1.21
CA ALA A 35 -12.39 3.41 -1.12
C ALA A 35 -12.08 4.30 -2.33
N GLN A 36 -12.48 3.89 -3.53
CA GLN A 36 -12.32 4.66 -4.75
C GLN A 36 -13.10 5.98 -4.69
N MET A 37 -14.38 5.95 -4.30
CA MET A 37 -15.18 7.16 -4.13
C MET A 37 -14.56 8.12 -3.10
N ALA A 38 -14.03 7.61 -2.00
CA ALA A 38 -13.38 8.43 -0.98
C ALA A 38 -12.06 9.05 -1.51
N ALA A 39 -11.26 8.29 -2.25
CA ALA A 39 -10.02 8.79 -2.85
C ALA A 39 -10.29 9.86 -3.91
N GLU A 40 -11.27 9.62 -4.80
CA GLU A 40 -11.69 10.57 -5.83
C GLU A 40 -12.24 11.87 -5.23
N ALA A 41 -13.02 11.78 -4.15
CA ALA A 41 -13.57 12.95 -3.46
C ALA A 41 -12.49 13.80 -2.76
N ALA A 42 -11.38 13.18 -2.33
CA ALA A 42 -10.30 13.89 -1.65
C ALA A 42 -9.32 14.59 -2.61
N ARG A 43 -9.21 14.15 -3.86
CA ARG A 43 -8.25 14.69 -4.86
C ARG A 43 -8.40 16.19 -5.10
N PRO A 44 -9.60 16.74 -5.38
CA PRO A 44 -9.74 18.17 -5.70
C PRO A 44 -9.27 19.08 -4.58
N TYR A 45 -9.52 18.69 -3.32
CA TYR A 45 -9.06 19.47 -2.18
C TYR A 45 -7.53 19.46 -2.05
N ALA A 46 -6.91 18.28 -2.20
CA ALA A 46 -5.46 18.14 -2.13
C ALA A 46 -4.77 18.93 -3.26
N GLU A 47 -5.28 18.84 -4.49
CA GLU A 47 -4.75 19.55 -5.66
C GLU A 47 -4.89 21.07 -5.50
N ARG A 48 -6.02 21.54 -4.96
CA ARG A 48 -6.22 22.97 -4.70
C ARG A 48 -5.31 23.46 -3.58
N MET A 49 -5.13 22.70 -2.51
CA MET A 49 -4.20 23.01 -1.43
C MET A 49 -2.77 23.12 -1.93
N ASP A 50 -2.31 22.15 -2.74
CA ASP A 50 -0.97 22.16 -3.34
C ASP A 50 -0.77 23.39 -4.25
N SER A 51 -1.79 23.78 -5.03
CA SER A 51 -1.73 24.99 -5.89
C SER A 51 -1.65 26.27 -5.08
N VAL A 52 -2.48 26.43 -4.04
CA VAL A 52 -2.49 27.63 -3.18
C VAL A 52 -1.18 27.75 -2.43
N LEU A 53 -0.72 26.66 -1.80
CA LEU A 53 0.56 26.64 -1.08
C LEU A 53 1.74 26.89 -2.00
N GLY A 54 1.73 26.36 -3.22
CA GLY A 54 2.76 26.62 -4.22
C GLY A 54 2.87 28.10 -4.58
N ASN A 55 1.75 28.81 -4.68
CA ASN A 55 1.71 30.25 -4.94
C ASN A 55 2.27 31.05 -3.76
N ILE A 56 1.81 30.77 -2.52
CA ILE A 56 2.30 31.45 -1.31
C ILE A 56 3.79 31.14 -1.07
N ALA A 57 4.20 29.88 -1.24
CA ALA A 57 5.59 29.48 -1.09
C ALA A 57 6.52 30.21 -2.09
N ALA A 58 6.03 30.49 -3.29
CA ALA A 58 6.79 31.22 -4.30
C ALA A 58 6.93 32.71 -3.97
N SER A 59 5.98 33.34 -3.26
CA SER A 59 6.09 34.75 -2.81
C SER A 59 7.05 34.89 -1.61
N VAL A 60 7.12 33.85 -0.77
CA VAL A 60 7.97 33.87 0.45
C VAL A 60 9.35 33.23 0.17
N ALA A 61 9.61 32.75 -1.03
CA ALA A 61 10.89 32.16 -1.40
C ALA A 61 12.03 33.20 -1.31
N GLY A 62 12.95 33.01 -0.38
CA GLY A 62 14.10 33.91 -0.14
C GLY A 62 13.91 34.92 0.98
N ILE A 63 12.76 34.94 1.66
CA ILE A 63 12.54 35.78 2.83
C ILE A 63 13.15 35.10 4.07
N GLU A 64 13.98 35.86 4.83
CA GLU A 64 14.44 35.44 6.16
C GLU A 64 13.21 35.38 7.07
N GLY A 65 12.90 34.16 7.59
CA GLY A 65 11.70 33.93 8.42
C GLY A 65 10.70 32.95 7.84
N ALA A 66 10.89 32.45 6.61
CA ALA A 66 10.03 31.40 6.05
C ALA A 66 9.99 30.15 6.95
N PRO A 67 8.80 29.51 7.13
CA PRO A 67 8.62 28.36 8.02
C PRO A 67 9.61 27.23 7.76
N ALA A 68 10.11 26.58 8.83
CA ALA A 68 11.09 25.50 8.73
C ALA A 68 10.56 24.31 7.90
N LEU A 69 9.27 24.01 7.98
CA LEU A 69 8.64 22.97 7.18
C LEU A 69 8.70 23.23 5.67
N LEU A 70 8.75 24.50 5.25
CA LEU A 70 8.88 24.91 3.85
C LEU A 70 10.33 24.85 3.37
N ARG A 71 11.25 25.42 4.16
CA ARG A 71 12.68 25.49 3.80
C ARG A 71 13.43 24.18 4.01
N GLY A 72 12.90 23.29 4.86
CA GLY A 72 13.68 22.19 5.41
C GLY A 72 14.71 22.69 6.44
N THR A 73 15.58 21.80 6.88
CA THR A 73 16.73 22.11 7.76
C THR A 73 17.90 22.79 7.03
N GLY A 74 17.86 22.84 5.69
CA GLY A 74 18.98 23.23 4.85
C GLY A 74 20.04 22.13 4.67
N ALA A 75 19.92 21.03 5.39
CA ALA A 75 20.73 19.82 5.24
C ALA A 75 19.98 18.75 4.43
N ASP A 76 20.72 17.81 3.86
CA ASP A 76 20.19 16.67 3.08
C ASP A 76 20.91 15.39 3.51
N GLN A 77 21.18 15.25 4.82
CA GLN A 77 21.96 14.14 5.36
C GLN A 77 21.08 13.01 5.87
N THR A 78 19.96 13.32 6.52
CA THR A 78 19.09 12.32 7.13
C THR A 78 17.72 12.30 6.47
N HIS A 79 17.33 11.14 5.93
CA HIS A 79 16.06 10.94 5.23
C HIS A 79 15.08 10.08 6.03
N LEU A 80 13.87 10.56 6.22
CA LEU A 80 12.74 9.79 6.75
C LEU A 80 11.92 9.21 5.58
N LEU A 81 11.85 7.89 5.48
CA LEU A 81 11.03 7.19 4.52
C LEU A 81 9.75 6.70 5.21
N VAL A 82 8.63 7.35 4.92
CA VAL A 82 7.32 6.99 5.47
C VAL A 82 6.67 5.97 4.55
N VAL A 83 6.59 4.71 4.98
CA VAL A 83 6.17 3.60 4.12
C VAL A 83 4.75 3.15 4.49
N CYS A 84 3.77 3.50 3.65
CA CYS A 84 2.37 3.18 3.84
C CYS A 84 2.02 1.85 3.16
N THR A 85 1.61 0.86 3.95
CA THR A 85 1.23 -0.48 3.48
C THR A 85 -0.05 -0.97 4.15
N ALA A 86 -0.52 -2.15 3.76
CA ALA A 86 -1.68 -2.76 4.38
C ALA A 86 -1.38 -3.40 5.74
N GLU A 87 -2.42 -3.51 6.57
CA GLU A 87 -2.38 -4.30 7.81
C GLU A 87 -2.41 -5.81 7.55
N ARG A 88 -3.02 -6.23 6.46
CA ARG A 88 -3.24 -7.64 6.10
C ARG A 88 -2.65 -7.96 4.74
N GLY A 89 -2.32 -9.24 4.55
CA GLY A 89 -1.86 -9.77 3.27
C GLY A 89 -3.01 -10.14 2.32
N LEU A 90 -2.71 -11.07 1.43
CA LEU A 90 -3.62 -11.58 0.39
C LEU A 90 -4.06 -10.51 -0.63
N CYS A 91 -3.21 -9.54 -0.87
CA CYS A 91 -3.38 -8.46 -1.85
C CYS A 91 -2.30 -8.51 -2.96
N GLY A 92 -1.89 -9.70 -3.36
CA GLY A 92 -0.88 -9.88 -4.40
C GLY A 92 0.44 -9.19 -4.07
N ALA A 93 1.00 -8.47 -5.05
CA ALA A 93 2.27 -7.76 -4.93
C ALA A 93 2.14 -6.35 -4.32
N PHE A 94 0.96 -5.92 -3.88
CA PHE A 94 0.70 -4.56 -3.39
C PHE A 94 1.72 -4.10 -2.34
N ASN A 95 1.86 -4.84 -1.23
CA ASN A 95 2.79 -4.46 -0.17
C ASN A 95 4.26 -4.54 -0.62
N SER A 96 4.63 -5.61 -1.33
CA SER A 96 6.00 -5.83 -1.76
C SER A 96 6.47 -4.82 -2.81
N SER A 97 5.59 -4.29 -3.64
CA SER A 97 5.94 -3.25 -4.63
C SER A 97 6.27 -1.92 -3.97
N ILE A 98 5.49 -1.50 -2.96
CA ILE A 98 5.76 -0.28 -2.18
C ILE A 98 7.07 -0.42 -1.40
N VAL A 99 7.23 -1.54 -0.70
CA VAL A 99 8.45 -1.82 0.07
C VAL A 99 9.69 -1.88 -0.83
N ARG A 100 9.57 -2.46 -2.03
CA ARG A 100 10.66 -2.51 -2.99
C ARG A 100 11.10 -1.10 -3.40
N LEU A 101 10.15 -0.22 -3.76
CA LEU A 101 10.45 1.16 -4.11
C LEU A 101 11.13 1.91 -2.96
N ALA A 102 10.64 1.73 -1.72
CA ALA A 102 11.25 2.33 -0.54
C ALA A 102 12.67 1.80 -0.28
N ARG A 103 12.92 0.50 -0.48
CA ARG A 103 14.25 -0.12 -0.35
C ARG A 103 15.21 0.36 -1.42
N GLU A 104 14.78 0.47 -2.67
CA GLU A 104 15.58 1.01 -3.77
C GLU A 104 16.04 2.43 -3.44
N ARG A 105 15.13 3.29 -2.96
CA ARG A 105 15.48 4.64 -2.53
C ARG A 105 16.39 4.65 -1.31
N ALA A 106 16.15 3.80 -0.32
CA ALA A 106 17.00 3.68 0.87
C ALA A 106 18.43 3.27 0.51
N ASN A 107 18.58 2.26 -0.37
CA ASN A 107 19.89 1.80 -0.81
C ASN A 107 20.65 2.88 -1.60
N GLN A 108 19.95 3.64 -2.44
CA GLN A 108 20.52 4.78 -3.16
C GLN A 108 21.05 5.82 -2.17
N LEU A 109 20.23 6.26 -1.21
CA LEU A 109 20.62 7.26 -0.21
C LEU A 109 21.80 6.79 0.65
N MET A 110 21.79 5.53 1.10
CA MET A 110 22.91 4.95 1.86
C MET A 110 24.18 4.84 1.00
N GLY A 111 24.04 4.56 -0.30
CA GLY A 111 25.18 4.57 -1.25
C GLY A 111 25.76 5.98 -1.44
N GLU A 112 24.96 7.02 -1.28
CA GLU A 112 25.38 8.43 -1.27
C GLU A 112 25.98 8.86 0.09
N GLY A 113 26.08 7.95 1.08
CA GLY A 113 26.58 8.27 2.42
C GLY A 113 25.57 8.93 3.35
N LYS A 114 24.29 8.93 2.98
CA LYS A 114 23.20 9.53 3.78
C LYS A 114 22.61 8.54 4.78
N THR A 115 22.06 9.07 5.85
CA THR A 115 21.38 8.31 6.89
C THR A 115 19.91 8.12 6.53
N VAL A 116 19.43 6.88 6.64
CA VAL A 116 18.02 6.53 6.34
C VAL A 116 17.31 6.07 7.60
N LYS A 117 16.12 6.60 7.82
CA LYS A 117 15.19 6.21 8.88
C LYS A 117 13.84 5.83 8.26
N PHE A 118 13.15 4.84 8.85
CA PHE A 118 11.84 4.38 8.39
C PHE A 118 10.77 4.66 9.44
N LEU A 119 9.65 5.20 8.98
CA LEU A 119 8.38 5.22 9.69
C LEU A 119 7.41 4.32 8.95
N CYS A 120 7.03 3.19 9.54
CA CYS A 120 6.13 2.25 8.91
C CYS A 120 4.68 2.57 9.28
N VAL A 121 3.84 2.85 8.29
CA VAL A 121 2.39 2.94 8.46
C VAL A 121 1.76 1.68 7.87
N GLY A 122 1.28 0.79 8.75
CA GLY A 122 0.81 -0.53 8.40
C GLY A 122 1.82 -1.65 8.64
N ARG A 123 1.32 -2.74 9.18
CA ARG A 123 2.12 -3.87 9.68
C ARG A 123 2.93 -4.59 8.60
N LYS A 124 2.37 -4.70 7.36
CA LYS A 124 3.02 -5.51 6.31
C LYS A 124 4.30 -4.90 5.75
N GLY A 125 4.42 -3.57 5.78
CA GLY A 125 5.66 -2.88 5.47
C GLY A 125 6.74 -3.17 6.51
N PHE A 126 6.40 -3.03 7.78
CA PHE A 126 7.29 -3.36 8.90
C PHE A 126 7.80 -4.80 8.82
N GLU A 127 6.91 -5.80 8.66
CA GLU A 127 7.31 -7.21 8.59
C GLU A 127 8.33 -7.50 7.47
N GLN A 128 8.28 -6.75 6.37
CA GLN A 128 9.21 -6.91 5.25
C GLN A 128 10.50 -6.10 5.42
N LEU A 129 10.41 -4.88 5.97
CA LEU A 129 11.57 -4.00 6.15
C LEU A 129 12.46 -4.46 7.31
N ARG A 130 11.88 -4.93 8.41
CA ARG A 130 12.63 -5.30 9.61
C ARG A 130 13.72 -6.35 9.36
N ARG A 131 13.59 -7.17 8.32
CA ARG A 131 14.58 -8.18 7.99
C ARG A 131 15.97 -7.61 7.70
N ASN A 132 16.02 -6.43 7.07
CA ASN A 132 17.26 -5.82 6.59
C ASN A 132 17.52 -4.45 7.21
N TYR A 133 16.48 -3.79 7.77
CA TYR A 133 16.52 -2.39 8.22
C TYR A 133 15.97 -2.21 9.65
N GLU A 134 16.07 -3.23 10.50
CA GLU A 134 15.49 -3.20 11.85
C GLU A 134 15.97 -1.99 12.68
N LYS A 135 17.28 -1.68 12.58
CA LYS A 135 17.91 -0.57 13.31
C LYS A 135 17.51 0.81 12.78
N GLN A 136 17.07 0.89 11.53
CA GLN A 136 16.64 2.12 10.88
C GLN A 136 15.15 2.41 11.08
N ILE A 137 14.36 1.44 11.54
CA ILE A 137 12.94 1.63 11.81
C ILE A 137 12.78 2.35 13.14
N ILE A 138 12.24 3.59 13.08
CA ILE A 138 11.99 4.39 14.30
C ILE A 138 10.70 3.92 14.98
N GLU A 139 9.63 3.73 14.20
CA GLU A 139 8.30 3.49 14.74
C GLU A 139 7.40 2.76 13.73
N VAL A 140 6.39 2.09 14.27
CA VAL A 140 5.34 1.43 13.48
C VAL A 140 3.98 1.95 13.94
N ILE A 141 3.24 2.58 13.03
CA ILE A 141 1.89 3.05 13.26
C ILE A 141 0.93 2.03 12.67
N GLU A 142 0.21 1.32 13.53
CA GLU A 142 -0.80 0.36 13.10
C GLU A 142 -2.18 1.03 12.96
N LEU A 143 -2.84 0.79 11.83
CA LEU A 143 -4.23 1.21 11.57
C LEU A 143 -5.21 0.05 11.79
N ARG A 144 -4.81 -0.92 12.63
CA ARG A 144 -5.61 -2.10 12.93
C ARG A 144 -6.92 -1.70 13.61
N GLY A 145 -8.05 -2.20 13.09
CA GLY A 145 -9.38 -1.87 13.63
C GLY A 145 -10.04 -0.66 12.97
N VAL A 146 -9.31 0.16 12.24
CA VAL A 146 -9.89 1.25 11.45
C VAL A 146 -10.69 0.66 10.29
N ARG A 147 -12.01 0.84 10.32
CA ARG A 147 -12.92 0.34 9.26
C ARG A 147 -12.92 1.24 8.04
N THR A 148 -12.83 2.54 8.27
CA THR A 148 -12.79 3.58 7.25
C THR A 148 -11.73 4.59 7.65
N ILE A 149 -10.81 4.88 6.74
CA ILE A 149 -9.77 5.88 6.97
C ILE A 149 -10.42 7.25 6.99
N GLY A 150 -10.36 7.91 8.13
CA GLY A 150 -10.80 9.28 8.34
C GLY A 150 -9.60 10.23 8.42
N PHE A 151 -9.87 11.54 8.33
CA PHE A 151 -8.81 12.57 8.42
C PHE A 151 -8.04 12.50 9.73
N LEU A 152 -8.69 12.19 10.86
CA LEU A 152 -8.04 12.04 12.17
C LEU A 152 -6.92 10.97 12.17
N ASN A 153 -7.07 9.91 11.36
CA ASN A 153 -6.04 8.88 11.26
C ASN A 153 -4.77 9.43 10.56
N SER A 154 -4.94 10.22 9.52
CA SER A 154 -3.83 10.86 8.81
C SER A 154 -3.21 11.98 9.61
N GLU A 155 -4.01 12.74 10.34
CA GLU A 155 -3.56 13.80 11.23
C GLU A 155 -2.64 13.24 12.34
N ALA A 156 -2.97 12.08 12.91
CA ALA A 156 -2.10 11.43 13.90
C ALA A 156 -0.73 11.05 13.30
N VAL A 157 -0.71 10.52 12.08
CA VAL A 157 0.54 10.22 11.35
C VAL A 157 1.31 11.49 11.04
N ALA A 158 0.65 12.54 10.56
CA ALA A 158 1.27 13.81 10.23
C ALA A 158 1.85 14.50 11.47
N LYS A 159 1.12 14.53 12.59
CA LYS A 159 1.62 15.06 13.88
C LYS A 159 2.90 14.35 14.32
N ARG A 160 2.98 13.03 14.12
CA ARG A 160 4.19 12.28 14.47
C ARG A 160 5.36 12.63 13.56
N ILE A 161 5.12 12.78 12.25
CA ILE A 161 6.15 13.22 11.29
C ILE A 161 6.67 14.62 11.66
N ILE A 162 5.78 15.56 11.95
CA ILE A 162 6.12 16.94 12.33
C ILE A 162 6.88 16.96 13.66
N ALA A 163 6.48 16.16 14.65
CA ALA A 163 7.20 16.06 15.92
C ALA A 163 8.64 15.59 15.71
N LEU A 164 8.84 14.53 14.90
CA LEU A 164 10.18 14.04 14.54
C LEU A 164 11.01 15.09 13.79
N PHE A 165 10.38 15.91 12.95
CA PHE A 165 11.06 17.01 12.26
C PHE A 165 11.52 18.08 13.25
N ASN A 166 10.64 18.49 14.16
CA ASN A 166 10.94 19.48 15.19
C ASN A 166 12.01 19.01 16.20
N GLU A 167 12.10 17.69 16.42
CA GLU A 167 13.17 17.04 17.20
C GLU A 167 14.52 17.00 16.45
N GLY A 168 14.57 17.43 15.18
CA GLY A 168 15.77 17.32 14.33
C GLY A 168 16.12 15.90 13.94
N ALA A 169 15.14 14.98 13.96
CA ALA A 169 15.39 13.58 13.69
C ALA A 169 15.69 13.28 12.22
N PHE A 170 15.31 14.17 11.29
CA PHE A 170 15.56 14.03 9.86
C PHE A 170 15.51 15.41 9.16
N ASP A 171 16.05 15.47 7.94
CA ASP A 171 16.07 16.65 7.07
C ASP A 171 14.98 16.58 6.00
N VAL A 172 14.83 15.42 5.38
CA VAL A 172 13.92 15.19 4.25
C VAL A 172 12.97 14.07 4.56
N ALA A 173 11.66 14.25 4.33
CA ALA A 173 10.66 13.20 4.45
C ALA A 173 10.04 12.84 3.09
N THR A 174 10.02 11.56 2.77
CA THR A 174 9.41 11.00 1.55
C THR A 174 8.36 9.96 1.92
N LEU A 175 7.16 10.14 1.36
CA LEU A 175 6.02 9.25 1.54
C LEU A 175 5.96 8.22 0.42
N PHE A 176 5.90 6.93 0.78
CA PHE A 176 5.78 5.80 -0.14
C PHE A 176 4.40 5.17 -0.01
N PHE A 177 3.67 5.15 -1.09
CA PHE A 177 2.32 4.59 -1.15
C PHE A 177 2.03 4.06 -2.56
N SER A 178 0.83 3.51 -2.77
CA SER A 178 0.38 3.06 -4.08
C SER A 178 -0.78 3.92 -4.56
N ARG A 179 -0.57 4.67 -5.65
CA ARG A 179 -1.62 5.43 -6.32
C ARG A 179 -2.55 4.49 -7.09
N PHE A 180 -3.83 4.64 -6.88
CA PHE A 180 -4.85 3.88 -7.56
C PHE A 180 -5.11 4.46 -8.96
N ARG A 181 -4.81 3.69 -9.99
CA ARG A 181 -5.12 4.03 -11.38
C ARG A 181 -6.31 3.21 -11.90
N SER A 182 -6.29 1.90 -11.64
CA SER A 182 -7.36 0.98 -12.00
C SER A 182 -7.27 -0.30 -11.16
N VAL A 183 -8.25 -1.19 -11.29
CA VAL A 183 -8.25 -2.50 -10.63
C VAL A 183 -7.02 -3.33 -10.96
N ILE A 184 -6.49 -3.20 -12.18
CA ILE A 184 -5.33 -3.96 -12.66
C ILE A 184 -4.02 -3.19 -12.53
N ALA A 185 -4.06 -1.88 -12.31
CA ALA A 185 -2.88 -1.02 -12.26
C ALA A 185 -2.87 -0.18 -10.97
N GLN A 186 -1.99 -0.56 -10.05
CA GLN A 186 -1.63 0.19 -8.86
C GLN A 186 -0.18 0.63 -9.00
N ILE A 187 0.08 1.92 -8.85
CA ILE A 187 1.39 2.53 -9.15
C ILE A 187 2.08 2.87 -7.83
N PRO A 188 3.15 2.13 -7.44
CA PRO A 188 3.98 2.53 -6.32
C PRO A 188 4.56 3.92 -6.57
N THR A 189 4.36 4.82 -5.63
CA THR A 189 4.70 6.24 -5.76
C THR A 189 5.53 6.67 -4.57
N ALA A 190 6.58 7.46 -4.83
CA ALA A 190 7.36 8.17 -3.84
C ALA A 190 7.05 9.66 -3.99
N GLN A 191 6.65 10.30 -2.90
CA GLN A 191 6.33 11.73 -2.87
C GLN A 191 7.05 12.39 -1.71
N GLN A 192 7.89 13.39 -1.98
CA GLN A 192 8.53 14.17 -0.95
C GLN A 192 7.49 15.10 -0.32
N ILE A 193 7.46 15.13 1.01
CA ILE A 193 6.50 15.93 1.80
C ILE A 193 7.17 16.98 2.67
N ILE A 194 8.44 16.82 3.03
CA ILE A 194 9.25 17.79 3.78
C ILE A 194 10.66 17.80 3.18
N PRO A 195 11.19 18.96 2.75
CA PRO A 195 10.42 20.12 2.35
C PRO A 195 9.48 19.80 1.19
N PRO A 196 8.32 20.46 1.08
CA PRO A 196 7.37 20.21 0.01
C PRO A 196 7.96 20.62 -1.34
N VAL A 197 7.70 19.79 -2.37
CA VAL A 197 8.06 20.11 -3.76
C VAL A 197 6.78 20.49 -4.48
N PHE A 198 6.64 21.75 -4.82
CA PHE A 198 5.51 22.22 -5.63
C PHE A 198 5.83 22.14 -7.13
N ALA A 199 4.80 21.93 -7.95
CA ALA A 199 4.96 21.97 -9.40
C ALA A 199 5.49 23.36 -9.84
N SER A 200 6.43 23.37 -10.78
CA SER A 200 6.99 24.63 -11.31
C SER A 200 5.91 25.49 -11.97
N LYS A 201 6.08 26.83 -11.90
CA LYS A 201 5.12 27.82 -12.44
C LYS A 201 4.74 27.63 -13.92
N ASP A 202 5.54 26.90 -14.70
CA ASP A 202 5.29 26.66 -16.13
C ASP A 202 4.07 25.76 -16.40
N ASP A 203 3.65 24.95 -15.40
CA ASP A 203 2.45 24.10 -15.48
C ASP A 203 1.22 24.69 -14.78
N ALA A 204 1.38 25.78 -14.03
CA ALA A 204 0.30 26.48 -13.37
C ALA A 204 -0.19 27.59 -14.32
N GLY A 205 -1.49 27.56 -14.67
CA GLY A 205 -2.15 28.64 -15.41
C GLY A 205 -1.93 30.02 -14.77
N PRO A 206 -2.44 31.13 -15.33
CA PRO A 206 -2.12 32.48 -14.88
C PRO A 206 -2.28 32.60 -13.39
N ALA A 207 -1.20 33.06 -12.71
CA ALA A 207 -1.15 33.22 -11.26
C ALA A 207 -2.33 34.10 -10.82
N ALA A 208 -3.28 33.53 -10.11
CA ALA A 208 -4.34 34.32 -9.51
C ALA A 208 -3.67 35.23 -8.46
N SER A 209 -3.86 36.52 -8.58
CA SER A 209 -3.44 37.50 -7.57
C SER A 209 -4.38 37.29 -6.38
N TYR A 210 -3.86 36.82 -5.27
CA TYR A 210 -4.58 36.71 -4.00
C TYR A 210 -4.16 37.88 -3.10
N GLU A 211 -5.11 38.46 -2.42
CA GLU A 211 -4.87 39.31 -1.26
C GLU A 211 -4.85 38.40 -0.03
N TYR A 212 -3.82 38.53 0.80
CA TYR A 212 -3.63 37.69 1.97
C TYR A 212 -3.89 38.50 3.25
N GLU A 213 -4.68 37.93 4.15
CA GLU A 213 -4.95 38.46 5.49
C GLU A 213 -5.08 37.26 6.45
N PRO A 214 -4.26 37.09 7.47
CA PRO A 214 -3.06 37.91 7.88
C PRO A 214 -1.84 37.75 6.94
N GLU A 215 -0.64 38.02 7.44
CA GLU A 215 0.59 37.96 6.65
C GLU A 215 0.85 36.53 6.11
N GLU A 216 1.49 36.44 4.95
CA GLU A 216 1.73 35.18 4.23
C GLU A 216 2.48 34.13 5.07
N VAL A 217 3.38 34.55 5.97
CA VAL A 217 4.15 33.69 6.86
C VAL A 217 3.25 33.01 7.90
N ASP A 218 2.34 33.80 8.50
CA ASP A 218 1.40 33.30 9.51
C ASP A 218 0.44 32.24 8.89
N ILE A 219 0.00 32.54 7.67
CA ILE A 219 -0.85 31.60 6.90
C ILE A 219 -0.09 30.29 6.63
N LEU A 220 1.19 30.36 6.26
CA LEU A 220 2.01 29.18 5.99
C LEU A 220 2.26 28.35 7.25
N ASP A 221 2.46 28.98 8.41
CA ASP A 221 2.66 28.27 9.68
C ASP A 221 1.43 27.42 10.07
N GLU A 222 0.24 27.87 9.73
CA GLU A 222 -0.99 27.10 9.96
C GLU A 222 -1.25 26.06 8.86
N LEU A 223 -1.02 26.43 7.59
CA LEU A 223 -1.38 25.59 6.46
C LEU A 223 -0.38 24.46 6.17
N LEU A 224 0.92 24.65 6.43
CA LEU A 224 1.92 23.62 6.14
C LEU A 224 1.71 22.32 6.95
N PRO A 225 1.48 22.36 8.26
CA PRO A 225 1.14 21.16 9.02
C PRO A 225 -0.14 20.48 8.51
N ARG A 226 -1.14 21.30 8.15
CA ARG A 226 -2.40 20.81 7.60
C ARG A 226 -2.21 20.16 6.22
N ASN A 227 -1.35 20.74 5.38
CA ASN A 227 -1.02 20.17 4.07
C ASN A 227 -0.34 18.81 4.21
N ILE A 228 0.61 18.65 5.14
CA ILE A 228 1.22 17.33 5.41
C ILE A 228 0.15 16.31 5.77
N ALA A 229 -0.81 16.67 6.65
CA ALA A 229 -1.92 15.82 7.01
C ALA A 229 -2.82 15.45 5.81
N VAL A 230 -3.08 16.41 4.92
CA VAL A 230 -3.86 16.21 3.68
C VAL A 230 -3.12 15.29 2.71
N GLN A 231 -1.82 15.46 2.52
CA GLN A 231 -1.02 14.58 1.65
C GLN A 231 -0.96 13.15 2.19
N VAL A 232 -0.78 12.98 3.51
CA VAL A 232 -0.87 11.68 4.17
C VAL A 232 -2.27 11.07 4.00
N PHE A 233 -3.32 11.88 4.17
CA PHE A 233 -4.71 11.43 3.99
C PHE A 233 -4.96 10.94 2.57
N ARG A 234 -4.58 11.71 1.57
CA ARG A 234 -4.65 11.30 0.16
C ARG A 234 -3.90 9.99 -0.08
N ALA A 235 -2.67 9.88 0.40
CA ALA A 235 -1.88 8.66 0.25
C ALA A 235 -2.53 7.44 0.91
N LEU A 236 -3.11 7.58 2.09
CA LEU A 236 -3.80 6.49 2.78
C LEU A 236 -5.09 6.07 2.06
N LEU A 237 -5.85 7.02 1.48
CA LEU A 237 -7.05 6.72 0.69
C LEU A 237 -6.71 6.03 -0.64
N GLU A 238 -5.70 6.53 -1.36
CA GLU A 238 -5.17 5.91 -2.58
C GLU A 238 -4.66 4.48 -2.28
N ASN A 239 -3.97 4.31 -1.17
CA ASN A 239 -3.49 3.01 -0.69
C ASN A 239 -4.65 2.05 -0.39
N ALA A 240 -5.70 2.52 0.27
CA ALA A 240 -6.88 1.71 0.57
C ALA A 240 -7.59 1.23 -0.70
N ALA A 241 -7.74 2.10 -1.70
CA ALA A 241 -8.31 1.73 -3.00
C ALA A 241 -7.39 0.73 -3.74
N SER A 242 -6.09 0.99 -3.79
CA SER A 242 -5.09 0.11 -4.41
C SER A 242 -5.03 -1.26 -3.75
N GLU A 243 -5.08 -1.32 -2.42
CA GLU A 243 -5.11 -2.56 -1.65
C GLU A 243 -6.33 -3.43 -1.99
N GLN A 244 -7.52 -2.83 -2.07
CA GLN A 244 -8.73 -3.59 -2.38
C GLN A 244 -8.77 -4.01 -3.85
N GLY A 245 -8.29 -3.19 -4.79
CA GLY A 245 -8.12 -3.55 -6.19
C GLY A 245 -7.18 -4.73 -6.38
N ALA A 246 -6.00 -4.65 -5.77
CA ALA A 246 -5.01 -5.74 -5.78
C ALA A 246 -5.55 -7.02 -5.12
N ARG A 247 -6.27 -6.90 -4.01
CA ARG A 247 -6.90 -8.04 -3.33
C ARG A 247 -7.97 -8.68 -4.19
N MET A 248 -8.83 -7.90 -4.84
CA MET A 248 -9.85 -8.39 -5.75
C MET A 248 -9.23 -9.21 -6.88
N SER A 249 -8.19 -8.68 -7.54
CA SER A 249 -7.47 -9.35 -8.62
C SER A 249 -6.76 -10.63 -8.13
N ALA A 250 -6.08 -10.58 -6.98
CA ALA A 250 -5.41 -11.74 -6.39
C ALA A 250 -6.39 -12.86 -6.04
N MET A 251 -7.57 -12.52 -5.49
CA MET A 251 -8.60 -13.51 -5.14
C MET A 251 -9.29 -14.08 -6.38
N ASP A 252 -9.46 -13.30 -7.45
CA ASP A 252 -9.96 -13.80 -8.74
C ASP A 252 -8.99 -14.83 -9.32
N ASN A 253 -7.71 -14.51 -9.37
CA ASN A 253 -6.67 -15.46 -9.82
C ASN A 253 -6.63 -16.73 -8.96
N ALA A 254 -6.70 -16.58 -7.64
CA ALA A 254 -6.74 -17.72 -6.72
C ALA A 254 -7.98 -18.62 -6.94
N THR A 255 -9.13 -18.02 -7.22
CA THR A 255 -10.39 -18.73 -7.50
C THR A 255 -10.30 -19.52 -8.80
N ARG A 256 -9.73 -18.93 -9.86
CA ARG A 256 -9.50 -19.61 -11.15
C ARG A 256 -8.51 -20.75 -11.01
N ASN A 257 -7.37 -20.50 -10.36
CA ASN A 257 -6.36 -21.53 -10.12
C ASN A 257 -6.90 -22.70 -9.29
N ALA A 258 -7.74 -22.42 -8.28
CA ALA A 258 -8.43 -23.45 -7.51
C ALA A 258 -9.37 -24.30 -8.38
N GLY A 259 -10.10 -23.67 -9.31
CA GLY A 259 -10.97 -24.35 -10.28
C GLY A 259 -10.19 -25.32 -11.18
N GLU A 260 -9.06 -24.87 -11.72
CA GLU A 260 -8.17 -25.73 -12.51
C GLU A 260 -7.59 -26.90 -11.71
N MET A 261 -7.19 -26.64 -10.46
CA MET A 261 -6.68 -27.67 -9.56
C MET A 261 -7.74 -28.73 -9.25
N ILE A 262 -9.00 -28.31 -8.98
CA ILE A 262 -10.13 -29.24 -8.79
C ILE A 262 -10.31 -30.12 -10.02
N ARG A 263 -10.29 -29.54 -11.22
CA ARG A 263 -10.41 -30.30 -12.47
C ARG A 263 -9.31 -31.34 -12.61
N LYS A 264 -8.05 -30.96 -12.43
CA LYS A 264 -6.89 -31.86 -12.48
C LYS A 264 -7.00 -32.98 -11.45
N GLN A 265 -7.32 -32.66 -10.20
CA GLN A 265 -7.48 -33.64 -9.12
C GLN A 265 -8.64 -34.60 -9.38
N THR A 266 -9.74 -34.13 -9.95
CA THR A 266 -10.90 -34.98 -10.28
C THR A 266 -10.57 -35.96 -11.39
N ILE A 267 -9.84 -35.55 -12.43
CA ILE A 267 -9.37 -36.46 -13.50
C ILE A 267 -8.47 -37.54 -12.91
N THR A 268 -7.49 -37.16 -12.09
CA THR A 268 -6.57 -38.09 -11.43
C THR A 268 -7.32 -39.06 -10.53
N TYR A 269 -8.27 -38.56 -9.73
CA TYR A 269 -9.12 -39.39 -8.88
C TYR A 269 -9.90 -40.43 -9.68
N ASN A 270 -10.56 -40.03 -10.76
CA ASN A 270 -11.34 -40.93 -11.61
C ASN A 270 -10.46 -42.00 -12.26
N ARG A 271 -9.28 -41.64 -12.77
CA ARG A 271 -8.31 -42.55 -13.35
C ARG A 271 -7.82 -43.59 -12.32
N THR A 272 -7.44 -43.13 -11.14
CA THR A 272 -6.98 -44.00 -10.05
C THR A 272 -8.11 -44.95 -9.59
N ARG A 273 -9.34 -44.42 -9.47
CA ARG A 273 -10.50 -45.23 -9.10
C ARG A 273 -10.74 -46.33 -10.12
N GLN A 274 -10.72 -46.00 -11.42
CA GLN A 274 -10.87 -47.01 -12.48
C GLN A 274 -9.78 -48.08 -12.43
N ALA A 275 -8.52 -47.66 -12.25
CA ALA A 275 -7.40 -48.59 -12.14
C ALA A 275 -7.55 -49.54 -10.92
N MET A 276 -8.03 -49.01 -9.78
CA MET A 276 -8.29 -49.85 -8.60
C MET A 276 -9.42 -50.86 -8.83
N ILE A 277 -10.53 -50.41 -9.42
CA ILE A 277 -11.66 -51.30 -9.76
C ILE A 277 -11.18 -52.39 -10.71
N THR A 278 -10.40 -52.07 -11.73
CA THR A 278 -9.85 -53.05 -12.68
C THR A 278 -8.92 -54.03 -11.96
N LYS A 279 -8.08 -53.54 -11.04
CA LYS A 279 -7.19 -54.42 -10.27
C LYS A 279 -7.98 -55.36 -9.38
N GLU A 280 -8.99 -54.90 -8.65
CA GLU A 280 -9.86 -55.72 -7.81
C GLU A 280 -10.61 -56.77 -8.63
N LEU A 281 -11.10 -56.42 -9.85
CA LEU A 281 -11.73 -57.35 -10.77
C LEU A 281 -10.77 -58.46 -11.23
N ILE A 282 -9.53 -58.10 -11.59
CA ILE A 282 -8.50 -59.10 -11.99
C ILE A 282 -8.17 -60.02 -10.81
N GLU A 283 -8.03 -59.49 -9.59
CA GLU A 283 -7.77 -60.29 -8.39
C GLU A 283 -8.90 -61.30 -8.11
N ILE A 284 -10.17 -60.88 -8.29
CA ILE A 284 -11.34 -61.76 -8.11
C ILE A 284 -11.35 -62.87 -9.18
N ILE A 285 -11.11 -62.51 -10.46
CA ILE A 285 -11.11 -63.49 -11.57
C ILE A 285 -9.97 -64.47 -11.38
N SER A 286 -8.74 -64.00 -11.11
CA SER A 286 -7.60 -64.89 -10.88
C SER A 286 -7.76 -65.80 -9.66
N GLY A 287 -8.45 -65.26 -8.61
CA GLY A 287 -8.79 -66.09 -7.44
C GLY A 287 -9.84 -67.18 -7.73
N ALA A 288 -10.80 -66.93 -8.64
CA ALA A 288 -11.82 -67.93 -9.08
C ALA A 288 -11.23 -68.93 -10.00
N GLU A 289 -10.22 -68.62 -10.82
CA GLU A 289 -9.55 -69.65 -11.71
C GLU A 289 -8.55 -70.50 -10.92
N ALA A 290 -8.14 -70.11 -9.71
CA ALA A 290 -7.22 -70.89 -8.89
C ALA A 290 -7.94 -71.91 -7.95
N LEU A 291 -9.26 -71.91 -7.90
CA LEU A 291 -10.10 -72.85 -7.19
C LEU A 291 -10.60 -73.97 -8.18
#